data_6cb191fb22022e09450cb91d0d3b45d9
#
_entry.id   6cb191fb22022e09450cb91d0d3b45d9
#
_cell.length_a   1.000
_cell.length_b   1.000
_cell.length_c   1.000
_cell.angle_alpha   90.00
_cell.angle_beta   90.00
_cell.angle_gamma   90.00
#
_symmetry.space_group_name_H-M   'P 1'
#
loop_
_entity.id
_entity.type
_entity.pdbx_description
1 polymer ?
#
loop_
_entity_poly.entity_id
_entity_poly.type
_entity_poly.pdbx_seq_one_letter_code
_entity_poly.pdbx_strand_id
1 'polypeptide(L)'
;LEFRRVLFRSAGNTGQKGHTIMKNQLVIVLDFGGQYNQLIARRVRECGVYCEVMRYTTPIAELAARNPVGIIFTGGPNSVYDPKSPHADPAIFELGIPILGICYGCQLMAYTLGGTVASSEETREYGKTLTEYQTESLLFTGLPKEAISWMSHTDYIQKLPEGFSITAHSAGCPVAAMEYPEKKFYGVQFHPEVNHTVNGQQMLHNFLYQVCGCTGDWTMEDYAKTAIKQIREKVGNGKVLLALSGGVDSSVAAALLSKAVGDQLTCIFVDHGFLRKNEGDEVEAAFADWDIHFVRVNAKDVFMEKLHGVSDPERKRKIIGEEFIRAFEREAKKIGQVDYFVQGTIYPDVIESGSGDAAVIKSHHNVGGLPDYVDFKEIIEPLRLLFKDEVRRLGIALGLSETLVWRQPFPGPGLAIRIIGEITDEKLEILQDADYIFREEIAKAGLDRSIHQYFAVLTNMRSVGVMGDGRTYDYTLALRGVTTTDFMTADFARIPYEVLETVSARIVNECKCINRVVYDVTTKPPATIEWE
;
A
#
# COMPACT_ATOMS: atom_id res chain seq x y z
N LEU A 1 2.93 -0.96 10.87
CA LEU A 1 3.81 -1.92 10.16
C LEU A 1 4.30 -3.01 11.11
N GLU A 2 4.74 -2.72 12.34
CA GLU A 2 5.19 -3.75 13.30
C GLU A 2 4.04 -4.60 13.85
N PHE A 3 2.88 -4.02 14.10
CA PHE A 3 1.69 -4.78 14.52
C PHE A 3 1.25 -5.78 13.44
N ARG A 4 1.34 -5.42 12.15
CA ARG A 4 1.22 -6.35 11.03
C ARG A 4 2.36 -7.38 11.01
N ARG A 5 3.61 -6.99 11.32
CA ARG A 5 4.75 -7.92 11.37
C ARG A 5 4.62 -8.99 12.45
N VAL A 6 4.02 -8.70 13.60
CA VAL A 6 3.78 -9.69 14.67
C VAL A 6 2.76 -10.73 14.22
N LEU A 7 1.70 -10.34 13.52
CA LEU A 7 0.70 -11.28 12.96
C LEU A 7 1.23 -12.05 11.71
N PHE A 8 2.28 -11.57 11.03
CA PHE A 8 2.77 -12.13 9.76
C PHE A 8 3.97 -13.09 9.90
N ARG A 9 4.45 -13.40 11.11
CA ARG A 9 5.71 -14.14 11.31
C ARG A 9 5.64 -15.67 11.27
N SER A 10 4.52 -16.31 11.01
CA SER A 10 4.40 -17.77 11.17
C SER A 10 3.84 -18.57 10.00
N ALA A 11 3.84 -18.08 8.77
CA ALA A 11 3.55 -18.94 7.62
C ALA A 11 4.82 -19.62 7.14
N GLY A 12 5.11 -20.81 7.66
CA GLY A 12 6.10 -21.73 7.11
C GLY A 12 5.73 -22.12 5.68
N ASN A 13 6.74 -22.21 4.85
CA ASN A 13 6.74 -22.57 3.44
C ASN A 13 6.09 -23.94 3.20
N THR A 14 4.77 -23.99 3.07
CA THR A 14 4.08 -25.13 2.44
C THR A 14 4.01 -24.82 0.96
N GLY A 15 4.70 -25.66 0.18
CA GLY A 15 4.99 -25.50 -1.24
C GLY A 15 3.82 -24.94 -2.05
N GLN A 16 4.16 -24.10 -3.02
CA GLN A 16 3.30 -23.61 -4.08
C GLN A 16 2.51 -24.76 -4.75
N LYS A 17 1.37 -25.12 -4.18
CA LYS A 17 0.35 -25.92 -4.85
C LYS A 17 -0.79 -25.02 -5.25
N GLY A 18 -0.79 -24.63 -6.54
CA GLY A 18 -1.99 -24.37 -7.28
C GLY A 18 -2.88 -23.22 -6.80
N HIS A 19 -2.39 -21.97 -6.78
CA HIS A 19 -3.33 -20.86 -7.00
C HIS A 19 -3.84 -21.03 -8.43
N THR A 20 -5.11 -21.34 -8.58
CA THR A 20 -5.78 -21.36 -9.89
C THR A 20 -5.66 -19.94 -10.45
N ILE A 21 -4.73 -19.77 -11.40
CA ILE A 21 -4.46 -18.50 -12.06
C ILE A 21 -5.78 -18.06 -12.70
N MET A 22 -6.23 -16.85 -12.34
CA MET A 22 -7.29 -16.20 -13.10
C MET A 22 -6.85 -16.18 -14.56
N LYS A 23 -7.78 -16.42 -15.51
CA LYS A 23 -7.48 -16.36 -16.95
C LYS A 23 -7.38 -14.93 -17.48
N ASN A 24 -6.77 -14.03 -16.69
CA ASN A 24 -6.58 -12.65 -17.12
C ASN A 24 -5.30 -12.54 -17.97
N GLN A 25 -5.30 -11.55 -18.86
CA GLN A 25 -4.12 -11.20 -19.63
C GLN A 25 -3.05 -10.71 -18.66
N LEU A 26 -1.89 -11.39 -18.66
CA LEU A 26 -0.80 -11.12 -17.71
C LEU A 26 0.28 -10.26 -18.35
N VAL A 27 0.67 -9.18 -17.67
CA VAL A 27 1.91 -8.43 -17.95
C VAL A 27 2.92 -8.72 -16.85
N ILE A 28 4.15 -9.07 -17.21
CA ILE A 28 5.24 -9.27 -16.24
C ILE A 28 6.04 -7.97 -16.11
N VAL A 29 6.22 -7.51 -14.87
CA VAL A 29 7.12 -6.41 -14.52
C VAL A 29 8.40 -7.02 -13.97
N LEU A 30 9.49 -6.97 -14.74
CA LEU A 30 10.78 -7.47 -14.30
C LEU A 30 11.50 -6.42 -13.47
N ASP A 31 11.79 -6.78 -12.22
CA ASP A 31 12.45 -5.92 -11.24
C ASP A 31 13.97 -6.00 -11.38
N PHE A 32 14.58 -4.87 -11.74
CA PHE A 32 16.02 -4.66 -11.81
C PHE A 32 16.58 -3.89 -10.61
N GLY A 33 15.85 -3.83 -9.49
CA GLY A 33 16.27 -3.17 -8.26
C GLY A 33 15.99 -1.66 -8.23
N GLY A 34 15.15 -1.16 -9.12
CA GLY A 34 14.71 0.23 -9.15
C GLY A 34 13.74 0.56 -8.01
N GLN A 35 13.67 1.84 -7.64
CA GLN A 35 12.78 2.31 -6.56
C GLN A 35 11.29 2.29 -6.94
N TYR A 36 10.96 2.29 -8.24
CA TYR A 36 9.60 2.47 -8.76
C TYR A 36 8.95 1.20 -9.31
N ASN A 37 9.52 0.01 -9.07
CA ASN A 37 8.98 -1.26 -9.58
C ASN A 37 7.53 -1.52 -9.15
N GLN A 38 7.20 -1.28 -7.88
CA GLN A 38 5.84 -1.40 -7.37
C GLN A 38 4.90 -0.34 -7.96
N LEU A 39 5.41 0.87 -8.21
CA LEU A 39 4.63 1.94 -8.83
C LEU A 39 4.29 1.60 -10.29
N ILE A 40 5.24 1.04 -11.06
CA ILE A 40 4.98 0.54 -12.42
C ILE A 40 3.86 -0.51 -12.40
N ALA A 41 3.96 -1.52 -11.52
CA ALA A 41 2.94 -2.54 -11.39
C ALA A 41 1.57 -1.95 -11.04
N ARG A 42 1.52 -0.99 -10.12
CA ARG A 42 0.30 -0.28 -9.76
C ARG A 42 -0.30 0.47 -10.96
N ARG A 43 0.52 1.17 -11.76
CA ARG A 43 0.05 1.87 -12.97
C ARG A 43 -0.53 0.92 -14.02
N VAL A 44 0.07 -0.25 -14.20
CA VAL A 44 -0.47 -1.31 -15.07
C VAL A 44 -1.86 -1.76 -14.58
N ARG A 45 -2.01 -1.99 -13.26
CA ARG A 45 -3.29 -2.36 -12.63
C ARG A 45 -4.34 -1.25 -12.74
N GLU A 46 -3.95 0.01 -12.63
CA GLU A 46 -4.83 1.16 -12.85
C GLU A 46 -5.35 1.23 -14.30
N CYS A 47 -4.64 0.65 -15.26
CA CYS A 47 -5.12 0.45 -16.63
C CYS A 47 -6.07 -0.76 -16.79
N GLY A 48 -6.47 -1.44 -15.73
CA GLY A 48 -7.34 -2.62 -15.79
C GLY A 48 -6.64 -3.88 -16.32
N VAL A 49 -5.31 -3.99 -16.17
CA VAL A 49 -4.52 -5.13 -16.64
C VAL A 49 -3.84 -5.82 -15.46
N TYR A 50 -3.96 -7.14 -15.38
CA TYR A 50 -3.27 -7.92 -14.36
C TYR A 50 -1.76 -7.94 -14.60
N CYS A 51 -0.97 -7.74 -13.54
CA CYS A 51 0.48 -7.87 -13.63
C CYS A 51 1.08 -8.54 -12.39
N GLU A 52 2.24 -9.15 -12.60
CA GLU A 52 3.08 -9.72 -11.53
C GLU A 52 4.47 -9.10 -11.59
N VAL A 53 5.03 -8.79 -10.41
CA VAL A 53 6.43 -8.35 -10.29
C VAL A 53 7.29 -9.58 -10.08
N MET A 54 8.27 -9.79 -10.96
CA MET A 54 9.20 -10.91 -10.92
C MET A 54 10.64 -10.40 -10.95
N ARG A 55 11.57 -11.17 -10.39
CA ARG A 55 13.00 -10.80 -10.40
C ARG A 55 13.59 -10.94 -11.81
N TYR A 56 14.53 -10.08 -12.16
CA TYR A 56 15.27 -10.18 -13.43
C TYR A 56 16.01 -11.53 -13.61
N THR A 57 16.30 -12.23 -12.50
CA THR A 57 16.94 -13.56 -12.48
C THR A 57 15.97 -14.72 -12.73
N THR A 58 14.67 -14.45 -12.92
CA THR A 58 13.68 -15.50 -13.17
C THR A 58 14.00 -16.24 -14.46
N PRO A 59 14.06 -17.59 -14.44
CA PRO A 59 14.37 -18.38 -15.62
C PRO A 59 13.41 -18.12 -16.79
N ILE A 60 13.92 -18.04 -18.01
CA ILE A 60 13.12 -17.77 -19.23
C ILE A 60 11.99 -18.79 -19.38
N ALA A 61 12.24 -20.06 -19.07
CA ALA A 61 11.21 -21.10 -19.13
C ALA A 61 10.03 -20.84 -18.17
N GLU A 62 10.30 -20.26 -17.00
CA GLU A 62 9.25 -19.87 -16.04
C GLU A 62 8.46 -18.66 -16.54
N LEU A 63 9.15 -17.64 -17.10
CA LEU A 63 8.49 -16.49 -17.72
C LEU A 63 7.57 -16.93 -18.88
N ALA A 64 8.08 -17.77 -19.76
CA ALA A 64 7.33 -18.30 -20.91
C ALA A 64 6.12 -19.16 -20.47
N ALA A 65 6.27 -19.97 -19.43
CA ALA A 65 5.19 -20.81 -18.90
C ALA A 65 4.01 -20.01 -18.34
N ARG A 66 4.23 -18.73 -17.94
CA ARG A 66 3.18 -17.80 -17.50
C ARG A 66 2.37 -17.24 -18.66
N ASN A 67 2.84 -17.40 -19.91
CA ASN A 67 2.21 -16.91 -21.13
C ASN A 67 1.82 -15.41 -21.06
N PRO A 68 2.76 -14.50 -20.74
CA PRO A 68 2.46 -13.08 -20.62
C PRO A 68 2.21 -12.45 -21.99
N VAL A 69 1.32 -11.45 -22.03
CA VAL A 69 1.02 -10.66 -23.23
C VAL A 69 1.97 -9.48 -23.41
N GLY A 70 2.75 -9.14 -22.39
CA GLY A 70 3.75 -8.07 -22.41
C GLY A 70 4.72 -8.19 -21.23
N ILE A 71 5.90 -7.60 -21.39
CA ILE A 71 6.93 -7.53 -20.35
C ILE A 71 7.38 -6.08 -20.20
N ILE A 72 7.52 -5.60 -18.95
CA ILE A 72 8.06 -4.27 -18.64
C ILE A 72 9.34 -4.44 -17.85
N PHE A 73 10.45 -3.89 -18.34
CA PHE A 73 11.72 -3.80 -17.64
C PHE A 73 11.73 -2.51 -16.80
N THR A 74 11.96 -2.62 -15.52
CA THR A 74 11.97 -1.46 -14.61
C THR A 74 13.27 -0.67 -14.72
N GLY A 75 13.33 0.49 -14.05
CA GLY A 75 14.58 1.17 -13.75
C GLY A 75 15.49 0.33 -12.85
N GLY A 76 16.74 0.76 -12.72
CA GLY A 76 17.75 0.14 -11.86
C GLY A 76 18.76 1.17 -11.37
N PRO A 77 19.52 0.87 -10.29
CA PRO A 77 20.39 1.85 -9.64
C PRO A 77 21.78 1.99 -10.31
N ASN A 78 22.15 1.13 -11.24
CA ASN A 78 23.52 0.99 -11.75
C ASN A 78 23.63 1.29 -13.24
N SER A 79 24.88 1.46 -13.73
CA SER A 79 25.18 1.47 -15.17
C SER A 79 25.16 0.06 -15.76
N VAL A 80 24.74 -0.09 -17.01
CA VAL A 80 24.73 -1.39 -17.71
C VAL A 80 26.14 -2.00 -17.87
N TYR A 81 27.19 -1.21 -17.69
CA TYR A 81 28.59 -1.67 -17.76
C TYR A 81 29.16 -2.10 -16.41
N ASP A 82 28.50 -1.86 -15.31
CA ASP A 82 28.96 -2.36 -14.01
C ASP A 82 28.78 -3.87 -13.96
N PRO A 83 29.84 -4.66 -13.68
CA PRO A 83 29.75 -6.12 -13.57
C PRO A 83 28.76 -6.63 -12.52
N LYS A 84 28.37 -5.78 -11.57
CA LYS A 84 27.37 -6.09 -10.53
C LYS A 84 25.95 -5.69 -10.92
N SER A 85 25.77 -5.05 -12.07
CA SER A 85 24.46 -4.63 -12.53
C SER A 85 23.57 -5.81 -12.88
N PRO A 86 22.26 -5.68 -12.64
CA PRO A 86 21.30 -6.73 -12.97
C PRO A 86 21.13 -6.85 -14.48
N HIS A 87 21.49 -7.99 -15.06
CA HIS A 87 21.27 -8.32 -16.46
C HIS A 87 20.23 -9.42 -16.60
N ALA A 88 19.26 -9.23 -17.50
CA ALA A 88 18.36 -10.31 -17.90
C ALA A 88 19.05 -11.26 -18.89
N ASP A 89 18.58 -12.50 -18.92
CA ASP A 89 18.98 -13.45 -19.96
C ASP A 89 18.58 -12.92 -21.35
N PRO A 90 19.52 -12.76 -22.31
CA PRO A 90 19.21 -12.24 -23.65
C PRO A 90 18.13 -13.03 -24.41
N ALA A 91 17.91 -14.30 -24.08
CA ALA A 91 16.86 -15.12 -24.67
C ALA A 91 15.45 -14.54 -24.45
N ILE A 92 15.28 -13.59 -23.55
CA ILE A 92 13.98 -12.90 -23.33
C ILE A 92 13.54 -12.14 -24.58
N PHE A 93 14.45 -11.62 -25.39
CA PHE A 93 14.15 -10.89 -26.63
C PHE A 93 13.74 -11.81 -27.79
N GLU A 94 13.91 -13.14 -27.62
CA GLU A 94 13.49 -14.15 -28.60
C GLU A 94 12.12 -14.77 -28.29
N LEU A 95 11.48 -14.39 -27.18
CA LEU A 95 10.17 -14.91 -26.79
C LEU A 95 9.03 -14.46 -27.69
N GLY A 96 9.23 -13.44 -28.54
CA GLY A 96 8.18 -12.86 -29.38
C GLY A 96 7.10 -12.07 -28.59
N ILE A 97 7.41 -11.70 -27.36
CA ILE A 97 6.54 -10.95 -26.45
C ILE A 97 6.88 -9.47 -26.52
N PRO A 98 5.90 -8.55 -26.59
CA PRO A 98 6.14 -7.11 -26.49
C PRO A 98 6.93 -6.73 -25.24
N ILE A 99 7.93 -5.84 -25.39
CA ILE A 99 8.77 -5.39 -24.27
C ILE A 99 8.81 -3.86 -24.22
N LEU A 100 8.57 -3.31 -23.03
CA LEU A 100 8.81 -1.89 -22.71
C LEU A 100 9.96 -1.77 -21.70
N GLY A 101 11.05 -1.10 -22.08
CA GLY A 101 12.14 -0.74 -21.16
C GLY A 101 11.96 0.66 -20.58
N ILE A 102 12.07 0.80 -19.25
CA ILE A 102 11.98 2.08 -18.55
C ILE A 102 13.35 2.41 -17.93
N CYS A 103 13.91 3.57 -18.23
CA CYS A 103 15.18 4.08 -17.70
C CYS A 103 16.32 3.05 -17.87
N TYR A 104 16.79 2.43 -16.79
CA TYR A 104 17.78 1.35 -16.87
C TYR A 104 17.33 0.21 -17.81
N GLY A 105 16.06 -0.18 -17.76
CA GLY A 105 15.50 -1.22 -18.65
C GLY A 105 15.59 -0.86 -20.13
N CYS A 106 15.44 0.42 -20.48
CA CYS A 106 15.65 0.93 -21.84
C CYS A 106 17.12 0.84 -22.25
N GLN A 107 18.03 1.25 -21.38
CA GLN A 107 19.48 1.17 -21.59
C GLN A 107 19.95 -0.29 -21.73
N LEU A 108 19.44 -1.18 -20.87
CA LEU A 108 19.76 -2.61 -20.90
C LEU A 108 19.30 -3.24 -22.22
N MET A 109 18.11 -2.91 -22.70
CA MET A 109 17.59 -3.35 -24.00
C MET A 109 18.53 -2.89 -25.13
N ALA A 110 18.89 -1.61 -25.15
CA ALA A 110 19.81 -1.07 -26.17
C ALA A 110 21.16 -1.77 -26.12
N TYR A 111 21.75 -1.90 -24.94
CA TYR A 111 23.05 -2.56 -24.74
C TYR A 111 23.03 -4.02 -25.19
N THR A 112 22.03 -4.79 -24.76
CA THR A 112 21.95 -6.24 -25.07
C THR A 112 21.73 -6.51 -26.55
N LEU A 113 21.04 -5.62 -27.26
CA LEU A 113 20.77 -5.74 -28.69
C LEU A 113 21.84 -5.10 -29.61
N GLY A 114 22.98 -4.69 -29.04
CA GLY A 114 24.14 -4.22 -29.80
C GLY A 114 24.22 -2.71 -30.01
N GLY A 115 23.41 -1.94 -29.28
CA GLY A 115 23.58 -0.49 -29.13
C GLY A 115 24.72 -0.12 -28.20
N THR A 116 24.92 1.18 -27.99
CA THR A 116 25.95 1.72 -27.08
C THR A 116 25.31 2.67 -26.09
N VAL A 117 25.60 2.48 -24.82
CA VAL A 117 25.26 3.38 -23.72
C VAL A 117 26.52 4.15 -23.33
N ALA A 118 26.43 5.42 -23.04
CA ALA A 118 27.53 6.26 -22.60
C ALA A 118 27.16 6.99 -21.32
N SER A 119 28.15 7.34 -20.52
CA SER A 119 28.01 8.16 -19.34
C SER A 119 28.65 9.53 -19.58
N SER A 120 27.95 10.60 -19.26
CA SER A 120 28.48 11.95 -19.37
C SER A 120 27.88 12.84 -18.28
N GLU A 121 28.73 13.56 -17.57
CA GLU A 121 28.27 14.56 -16.61
C GLU A 121 27.56 15.76 -17.28
N GLU A 122 27.87 16.04 -18.55
CA GLU A 122 27.28 17.14 -19.31
C GLU A 122 25.85 16.84 -19.81
N THR A 123 25.50 15.56 -20.01
CA THR A 123 24.20 15.13 -20.54
C THR A 123 23.29 14.48 -19.49
N ARG A 124 23.69 14.52 -18.20
CA ARG A 124 22.85 14.02 -17.10
C ARG A 124 21.60 14.87 -16.94
N GLU A 125 20.46 14.21 -16.75
CA GLU A 125 19.20 14.88 -16.50
C GLU A 125 18.52 14.33 -15.24
N TYR A 126 18.17 15.25 -14.33
CA TYR A 126 17.46 14.95 -13.09
C TYR A 126 16.31 15.93 -12.89
N GLY A 127 15.08 15.38 -12.73
CA GLY A 127 13.89 16.17 -12.51
C GLY A 127 13.03 16.39 -13.74
N LYS A 128 12.32 17.52 -13.77
CA LYS A 128 11.37 17.88 -14.83
C LYS A 128 12.10 18.39 -16.07
N THR A 129 11.98 17.64 -17.16
CA THR A 129 12.62 17.97 -18.45
C THR A 129 11.58 18.03 -19.55
N LEU A 130 11.64 19.05 -20.42
CA LEU A 130 10.80 19.12 -21.61
C LEU A 130 11.30 18.08 -22.62
N THR A 131 10.39 17.20 -23.05
CA THR A 131 10.67 16.11 -23.98
C THR A 131 9.78 16.24 -25.20
N GLU A 132 10.36 16.12 -26.39
CA GLU A 132 9.65 16.12 -27.67
C GLU A 132 9.37 14.69 -28.13
N TYR A 133 8.12 14.41 -28.57
CA TYR A 133 7.66 13.08 -28.98
C TYR A 133 7.31 13.01 -30.45
N GLN A 134 7.62 11.88 -31.09
CA GLN A 134 7.06 11.51 -32.40
C GLN A 134 5.70 10.85 -32.17
N THR A 135 4.63 11.58 -32.44
CA THR A 135 3.24 11.17 -32.15
C THR A 135 2.72 10.05 -33.05
N GLU A 136 3.46 9.69 -34.09
CA GLU A 136 3.24 8.54 -34.98
C GLU A 136 3.56 7.21 -34.29
N SER A 137 4.42 7.21 -33.27
CA SER A 137 4.68 6.03 -32.43
C SER A 137 3.42 5.61 -31.69
N LEU A 138 3.15 4.29 -31.65
CA LEU A 138 2.03 3.75 -30.88
C LEU A 138 2.09 4.15 -29.41
N LEU A 139 3.29 4.27 -28.85
CA LEU A 139 3.49 4.64 -27.45
C LEU A 139 2.99 6.07 -27.16
N PHE A 140 3.09 6.98 -28.13
CA PHE A 140 2.77 8.40 -27.99
C PHE A 140 1.49 8.81 -28.69
N THR A 141 0.70 7.86 -29.18
CA THR A 141 -0.59 8.12 -29.82
C THR A 141 -1.51 8.93 -28.92
N GLY A 142 -2.04 10.03 -29.44
CA GLY A 142 -2.98 10.90 -28.71
C GLY A 142 -2.32 11.85 -27.71
N LEU A 143 -1.00 11.90 -27.65
CA LEU A 143 -0.25 12.81 -26.79
C LEU A 143 0.12 14.12 -27.53
N PRO A 144 0.41 15.21 -26.80
CA PRO A 144 1.00 16.41 -27.40
C PRO A 144 2.41 16.10 -27.91
N LYS A 145 2.89 16.92 -28.89
CA LYS A 145 4.24 16.76 -29.46
C LYS A 145 5.36 16.99 -28.44
N GLU A 146 5.07 17.70 -27.37
CA GLU A 146 6.02 17.95 -26.27
C GLU A 146 5.29 17.97 -24.94
N ALA A 147 5.93 17.48 -23.89
CA ALA A 147 5.47 17.58 -22.51
C ALA A 147 6.62 17.39 -21.51
N ILE A 148 6.34 17.69 -20.24
CA ILE A 148 7.30 17.46 -19.16
C ILE A 148 7.37 15.96 -18.85
N SER A 149 8.59 15.43 -18.91
CA SER A 149 8.95 14.08 -18.43
C SER A 149 9.84 14.16 -17.19
N TRP A 150 9.77 13.16 -16.33
CA TRP A 150 10.66 13.04 -15.18
C TRP A 150 11.89 12.23 -15.57
N MET A 151 13.02 12.89 -15.64
CA MET A 151 14.32 12.27 -15.90
C MET A 151 15.04 11.97 -14.59
N SER A 152 15.80 10.87 -14.56
CA SER A 152 16.66 10.48 -13.44
C SER A 152 17.77 9.56 -13.95
N HIS A 153 18.72 10.14 -14.72
CA HIS A 153 19.80 9.38 -15.32
C HIS A 153 21.09 10.17 -15.51
N THR A 154 22.20 9.46 -15.46
CA THR A 154 23.54 9.92 -15.89
C THR A 154 23.91 9.25 -17.21
N ASP A 155 23.61 7.96 -17.34
CA ASP A 155 23.85 7.20 -18.55
C ASP A 155 22.74 7.44 -19.58
N TYR A 156 23.10 7.47 -20.86
CA TYR A 156 22.19 7.67 -21.98
C TYR A 156 22.57 6.77 -23.17
N ILE A 157 21.61 6.48 -24.03
CA ILE A 157 21.85 5.69 -25.24
C ILE A 157 22.53 6.59 -26.28
N GLN A 158 23.80 6.30 -26.59
CA GLN A 158 24.61 7.02 -27.55
C GLN A 158 24.38 6.53 -28.98
N LYS A 159 24.21 5.20 -29.16
CA LYS A 159 23.96 4.57 -30.45
C LYS A 159 22.84 3.53 -30.31
N LEU A 160 21.83 3.65 -31.16
CA LEU A 160 20.74 2.67 -31.24
C LEU A 160 21.24 1.31 -31.75
N PRO A 161 20.60 0.20 -31.29
CA PRO A 161 20.70 -1.10 -31.96
C PRO A 161 20.15 -1.03 -33.37
N GLU A 162 20.54 -2.00 -34.21
CA GLU A 162 20.02 -2.14 -35.57
C GLU A 162 18.48 -2.38 -35.55
N GLY A 163 17.76 -1.70 -36.44
CA GLY A 163 16.31 -1.79 -36.56
C GLY A 163 15.53 -0.84 -35.65
N PHE A 164 16.19 -0.19 -34.69
CA PHE A 164 15.52 0.79 -33.82
C PHE A 164 15.50 2.20 -34.42
N SER A 165 14.46 2.95 -34.10
CA SER A 165 14.30 4.38 -34.40
C SER A 165 14.11 5.20 -33.13
N ILE A 166 14.53 6.48 -33.17
CA ILE A 166 14.29 7.43 -32.09
C ILE A 166 12.86 7.91 -32.16
N THR A 167 12.13 7.92 -31.05
CA THR A 167 10.74 8.39 -30.97
C THR A 167 10.53 9.52 -29.97
N ALA A 168 11.53 9.83 -29.15
CA ALA A 168 11.55 11.05 -28.35
C ALA A 168 12.97 11.50 -28.06
N HIS A 169 13.15 12.81 -27.81
CA HIS A 169 14.41 13.42 -27.40
C HIS A 169 14.16 14.61 -26.46
N SER A 170 15.18 14.99 -25.72
CA SER A 170 15.26 16.20 -24.93
C SER A 170 16.53 16.97 -25.25
N ALA A 171 16.73 18.13 -24.62
CA ALA A 171 17.93 18.92 -24.82
C ALA A 171 19.23 18.19 -24.40
N GLY A 172 19.18 17.37 -23.31
CA GLY A 172 20.31 16.62 -22.79
C GLY A 172 20.30 15.12 -23.17
N CYS A 173 19.19 14.58 -23.65
CA CYS A 173 19.06 13.17 -23.98
C CYS A 173 18.61 12.98 -25.46
N PRO A 174 19.56 12.69 -26.36
CA PRO A 174 19.25 12.51 -27.79
C PRO A 174 18.31 11.34 -28.07
N VAL A 175 18.30 10.32 -27.21
CA VAL A 175 17.43 9.14 -27.28
C VAL A 175 16.63 9.06 -25.98
N ALA A 176 15.62 9.92 -25.82
CA ALA A 176 14.70 9.87 -24.70
C ALA A 176 13.66 8.77 -24.85
N ALA A 177 13.39 8.32 -26.09
CA ALA A 177 12.65 7.10 -26.38
C ALA A 177 13.10 6.47 -27.69
N MET A 178 12.93 5.14 -27.77
CA MET A 178 13.24 4.34 -28.96
C MET A 178 12.19 3.25 -29.16
N GLU A 179 12.04 2.80 -30.42
CA GLU A 179 11.17 1.68 -30.74
C GLU A 179 11.71 0.82 -31.87
N TYR A 180 11.30 -0.46 -31.87
CA TYR A 180 11.43 -1.41 -32.97
C TYR A 180 10.07 -2.09 -33.16
N PRO A 181 9.15 -1.47 -33.97
CA PRO A 181 7.76 -1.89 -34.08
C PRO A 181 7.56 -3.33 -34.53
N GLU A 182 8.39 -3.84 -35.47
CA GLU A 182 8.30 -5.20 -35.98
C GLU A 182 8.54 -6.25 -34.90
N LYS A 183 9.41 -5.95 -33.92
CA LYS A 183 9.68 -6.79 -32.74
C LYS A 183 8.80 -6.42 -31.56
N LYS A 184 8.03 -5.33 -31.64
CA LYS A 184 7.24 -4.75 -30.54
C LYS A 184 8.09 -4.37 -29.31
N PHE A 185 9.29 -3.86 -29.55
CA PHE A 185 10.19 -3.38 -28.52
C PHE A 185 10.10 -1.85 -28.43
N TYR A 186 9.90 -1.36 -27.24
CA TYR A 186 9.78 0.06 -26.91
C TYR A 186 10.66 0.38 -25.71
N GLY A 187 11.23 1.57 -25.68
CA GLY A 187 12.04 2.02 -24.55
C GLY A 187 11.90 3.50 -24.30
N VAL A 188 11.85 3.90 -23.05
CA VAL A 188 11.84 5.28 -22.59
C VAL A 188 12.91 5.51 -21.54
N GLN A 189 13.66 6.62 -21.63
CA GLN A 189 14.68 6.99 -20.66
C GLN A 189 14.08 7.61 -19.40
N PHE A 190 12.96 8.28 -19.53
CA PHE A 190 12.21 8.89 -18.44
C PHE A 190 11.30 7.88 -17.72
N HIS A 191 10.68 8.32 -16.64
CA HIS A 191 9.80 7.52 -15.79
C HIS A 191 8.33 7.87 -16.06
N PRO A 192 7.60 7.10 -16.89
CA PRO A 192 6.18 7.33 -17.16
C PRO A 192 5.28 7.00 -15.95
N GLU A 193 5.75 6.19 -15.01
CA GLU A 193 5.00 5.75 -13.84
C GLU A 193 4.83 6.83 -12.77
N VAL A 194 5.72 7.85 -12.73
CA VAL A 194 5.65 8.89 -11.71
C VAL A 194 4.72 10.03 -12.11
N ASN A 195 4.08 10.67 -11.13
CA ASN A 195 3.12 11.76 -11.35
C ASN A 195 3.72 13.02 -12.00
N HIS A 196 5.05 13.16 -11.99
CA HIS A 196 5.75 14.30 -12.58
C HIS A 196 5.91 14.19 -14.10
N THR A 197 5.75 13.01 -14.67
CA THR A 197 5.68 12.81 -16.12
C THR A 197 4.24 13.07 -16.57
N VAL A 198 4.05 14.15 -17.32
CA VAL A 198 2.75 14.50 -17.90
C VAL A 198 2.33 13.44 -18.92
N ASN A 199 1.09 12.94 -18.82
CA ASN A 199 0.56 11.86 -19.65
C ASN A 199 1.28 10.49 -19.53
N GLY A 200 2.11 10.26 -18.52
CA GLY A 200 2.81 8.97 -18.36
C GLY A 200 1.86 7.78 -18.25
N GLN A 201 0.70 7.95 -17.60
CA GLN A 201 -0.34 6.93 -17.52
C GLN A 201 -0.91 6.58 -18.92
N GLN A 202 -1.07 7.57 -19.81
CA GLN A 202 -1.53 7.33 -21.18
C GLN A 202 -0.47 6.57 -22.00
N MET A 203 0.82 6.82 -21.79
CA MET A 203 1.89 6.07 -22.46
C MET A 203 1.86 4.60 -22.06
N LEU A 204 1.71 4.31 -20.77
CA LEU A 204 1.57 2.93 -20.27
C LEU A 204 0.29 2.28 -20.81
N HIS A 205 -0.84 3.00 -20.85
CA HIS A 205 -2.07 2.53 -21.44
C HIS A 205 -1.87 2.19 -22.93
N ASN A 206 -1.21 3.05 -23.70
CA ASN A 206 -0.92 2.82 -25.12
C ASN A 206 -0.08 1.55 -25.32
N PHE A 207 0.99 1.35 -24.52
CA PHE A 207 1.75 0.10 -24.58
C PHE A 207 0.88 -1.11 -24.30
N LEU A 208 0.06 -1.08 -23.27
CA LEU A 208 -0.79 -2.20 -22.87
C LEU A 208 -1.86 -2.54 -23.92
N TYR A 209 -2.56 -1.52 -24.41
CA TYR A 209 -3.72 -1.75 -25.29
C TYR A 209 -3.36 -1.79 -26.78
N GLN A 210 -2.48 -0.92 -27.24
CA GLN A 210 -2.16 -0.85 -28.68
C GLN A 210 -1.03 -1.81 -29.07
N VAL A 211 -0.04 -2.04 -28.17
CA VAL A 211 1.10 -2.90 -28.47
C VAL A 211 0.88 -4.32 -27.98
N CYS A 212 0.46 -4.50 -26.71
CA CYS A 212 0.24 -5.83 -26.10
C CYS A 212 -1.14 -6.41 -26.43
N GLY A 213 -2.12 -5.59 -26.85
CA GLY A 213 -3.49 -6.03 -27.16
C GLY A 213 -4.30 -6.39 -25.92
N CYS A 214 -4.04 -5.73 -24.79
CA CYS A 214 -4.83 -5.92 -23.59
C CYS A 214 -6.26 -5.41 -23.77
N THR A 215 -7.21 -6.01 -23.05
CA THR A 215 -8.64 -5.71 -23.16
C THR A 215 -9.26 -5.12 -21.89
N GLY A 216 -8.46 -4.97 -20.82
CA GLY A 216 -8.95 -4.44 -19.56
C GLY A 216 -9.78 -5.45 -18.77
N ASP A 217 -9.37 -6.71 -18.78
CA ASP A 217 -10.10 -7.83 -18.18
C ASP A 217 -9.86 -7.97 -16.64
N TRP A 218 -9.07 -7.08 -16.06
CA TRP A 218 -8.81 -7.06 -14.62
C TRP A 218 -9.76 -6.07 -13.92
N THR A 219 -10.94 -6.58 -13.50
CA THR A 219 -11.96 -5.80 -12.78
C THR A 219 -12.20 -6.36 -11.39
N MET A 220 -12.62 -5.52 -10.44
CA MET A 220 -12.86 -5.98 -9.08
C MET A 220 -14.15 -6.80 -8.96
N GLU A 221 -15.11 -6.58 -9.84
CA GLU A 221 -16.34 -7.38 -9.94
C GLU A 221 -16.04 -8.82 -10.35
N ASP A 222 -15.16 -9.03 -11.34
CA ASP A 222 -14.80 -10.37 -11.80
C ASP A 222 -13.81 -11.03 -10.84
N TYR A 223 -12.95 -10.25 -10.19
CA TYR A 223 -12.15 -10.72 -9.07
C TYR A 223 -13.04 -11.27 -7.95
N ALA A 224 -14.05 -10.50 -7.51
CA ALA A 224 -14.95 -10.91 -6.46
C ALA A 224 -15.66 -12.23 -6.79
N LYS A 225 -16.24 -12.36 -7.99
CA LYS A 225 -16.93 -13.58 -8.44
C LYS A 225 -16.00 -14.79 -8.41
N THR A 226 -14.78 -14.63 -8.93
CA THR A 226 -13.79 -15.70 -9.02
C THR A 226 -13.29 -16.10 -7.63
N ALA A 227 -12.94 -15.13 -6.79
CA ALA A 227 -12.45 -15.37 -5.44
C ALA A 227 -13.53 -16.03 -4.55
N ILE A 228 -14.77 -15.57 -4.63
CA ILE A 228 -15.92 -16.18 -3.92
C ILE A 228 -16.05 -17.65 -4.30
N LYS A 229 -16.02 -17.98 -5.60
CA LYS A 229 -16.11 -19.35 -6.09
C LYS A 229 -14.95 -20.22 -5.56
N GLN A 230 -13.72 -19.74 -5.68
CA GLN A 230 -12.52 -20.47 -5.22
C GLN A 230 -12.53 -20.71 -3.71
N ILE A 231 -12.91 -19.69 -2.92
CA ILE A 231 -13.01 -19.82 -1.47
C ILE A 231 -14.07 -20.85 -1.09
N ARG A 232 -15.24 -20.79 -1.73
CA ARG A 232 -16.33 -21.75 -1.48
C ARG A 232 -15.92 -23.19 -1.79
N GLU A 233 -15.26 -23.40 -2.93
CA GLU A 233 -14.77 -24.73 -3.32
C GLU A 233 -13.68 -25.24 -2.36
N LYS A 234 -12.80 -24.35 -1.88
CA LYS A 234 -11.74 -24.68 -0.94
C LYS A 234 -12.25 -24.99 0.45
N VAL A 235 -13.14 -24.18 0.97
CA VAL A 235 -13.66 -24.30 2.34
C VAL A 235 -14.65 -25.46 2.48
N GLY A 236 -15.50 -25.68 1.48
CA GLY A 236 -16.55 -26.69 1.56
C GLY A 236 -17.45 -26.46 2.78
N ASN A 237 -17.50 -27.42 3.70
CA ASN A 237 -18.25 -27.34 4.96
C ASN A 237 -17.35 -26.94 6.16
N GLY A 238 -16.14 -26.46 5.93
CA GLY A 238 -15.20 -26.11 6.98
C GLY A 238 -15.56 -24.81 7.69
N LYS A 239 -15.08 -24.64 8.93
CA LYS A 239 -15.22 -23.41 9.71
C LYS A 239 -14.06 -22.46 9.44
N VAL A 240 -14.38 -21.19 9.29
CA VAL A 240 -13.44 -20.13 8.95
C VAL A 240 -13.38 -19.10 10.07
N LEU A 241 -12.17 -18.71 10.47
CA LEU A 241 -11.91 -17.70 11.49
C LEU A 241 -11.14 -16.51 10.91
N LEU A 242 -11.62 -15.31 11.14
CA LEU A 242 -10.98 -14.05 10.76
C LEU A 242 -10.75 -13.16 11.98
N ALA A 243 -9.51 -12.67 12.14
CA ALA A 243 -9.22 -11.57 13.05
C ALA A 243 -9.58 -10.24 12.38
N LEU A 244 -10.68 -9.63 12.82
CA LEU A 244 -11.17 -8.36 12.30
C LEU A 244 -10.53 -7.21 13.09
N SER A 245 -9.65 -6.44 12.45
CA SER A 245 -8.97 -5.31 13.10
C SER A 245 -9.73 -3.98 13.00
N GLY A 246 -10.90 -3.96 12.34
CA GLY A 246 -11.60 -2.72 11.99
C GLY A 246 -10.95 -1.94 10.84
N GLY A 247 -9.80 -2.36 10.35
CA GLY A 247 -9.15 -1.77 9.18
C GLY A 247 -9.79 -2.21 7.86
N VAL A 248 -9.54 -1.46 6.79
CA VAL A 248 -10.14 -1.70 5.46
C VAL A 248 -9.90 -3.11 4.95
N ASP A 249 -8.65 -3.63 5.06
CA ASP A 249 -8.29 -4.93 4.50
C ASP A 249 -9.04 -6.08 5.17
N SER A 250 -9.07 -6.10 6.51
CA SER A 250 -9.82 -7.11 7.25
C SER A 250 -11.32 -7.01 7.01
N SER A 251 -11.85 -5.80 6.85
CA SER A 251 -13.27 -5.59 6.55
C SER A 251 -13.64 -6.08 5.14
N VAL A 252 -12.79 -5.84 4.15
CA VAL A 252 -13.01 -6.33 2.78
C VAL A 252 -12.86 -7.85 2.71
N ALA A 253 -11.90 -8.42 3.46
CA ALA A 253 -11.78 -9.88 3.59
C ALA A 253 -13.03 -10.48 4.24
N ALA A 254 -13.58 -9.88 5.30
CA ALA A 254 -14.82 -10.31 5.93
C ALA A 254 -16.00 -10.28 4.96
N ALA A 255 -16.16 -9.18 4.20
CA ALA A 255 -17.20 -9.02 3.21
C ALA A 255 -17.13 -10.08 2.09
N LEU A 256 -15.93 -10.35 1.60
CA LEU A 256 -15.71 -11.37 0.57
C LEU A 256 -16.04 -12.78 1.07
N LEU A 257 -15.59 -13.09 2.28
CA LEU A 257 -15.84 -14.39 2.93
C LEU A 257 -17.30 -14.60 3.30
N SER A 258 -17.99 -13.57 3.80
CA SER A 258 -19.42 -13.65 4.06
C SER A 258 -20.20 -14.08 2.81
N LYS A 259 -19.88 -13.50 1.64
CA LYS A 259 -20.49 -13.90 0.36
C LYS A 259 -20.07 -15.30 -0.12
N ALA A 260 -18.90 -15.77 0.32
CA ALA A 260 -18.40 -17.09 -0.08
C ALA A 260 -18.94 -18.23 0.79
N VAL A 261 -18.94 -18.07 2.12
CA VAL A 261 -19.16 -19.16 3.07
C VAL A 261 -20.24 -18.85 4.13
N GLY A 262 -20.77 -17.62 4.19
CA GLY A 262 -21.87 -17.23 5.05
C GLY A 262 -21.61 -17.52 6.54
N ASP A 263 -22.52 -18.21 7.18
CA ASP A 263 -22.53 -18.58 8.61
C ASP A 263 -21.35 -19.46 9.07
N GLN A 264 -20.56 -20.01 8.15
CA GLN A 264 -19.31 -20.72 8.48
C GLN A 264 -18.20 -19.76 8.93
N LEU A 265 -18.34 -18.43 8.68
CA LEU A 265 -17.38 -17.41 9.04
C LEU A 265 -17.61 -16.86 10.44
N THR A 266 -16.60 -16.98 11.30
CA THR A 266 -16.55 -16.25 12.57
C THR A 266 -15.51 -15.12 12.49
N CYS A 267 -15.94 -13.90 12.78
CA CYS A 267 -15.10 -12.72 12.86
C CYS A 267 -14.92 -12.32 14.33
N ILE A 268 -13.68 -12.32 14.83
CA ILE A 268 -13.36 -11.82 16.17
C ILE A 268 -12.80 -10.40 16.03
N PHE A 269 -13.51 -9.43 16.62
CA PHE A 269 -13.10 -8.04 16.74
C PHE A 269 -12.70 -7.74 18.18
N VAL A 270 -11.42 -7.46 18.42
CA VAL A 270 -10.91 -7.11 19.73
C VAL A 270 -10.92 -5.60 19.91
N ASP A 271 -11.82 -5.13 20.76
CA ASP A 271 -11.88 -3.74 21.20
C ASP A 271 -10.97 -3.56 22.42
N HIS A 272 -9.77 -3.08 22.16
CA HIS A 272 -8.75 -2.83 23.19
C HIS A 272 -8.95 -1.48 23.95
N GLY A 273 -10.02 -0.73 23.64
CA GLY A 273 -10.34 0.54 24.28
C GLY A 273 -9.63 1.77 23.69
N PHE A 274 -8.60 1.61 22.85
CA PHE A 274 -7.86 2.72 22.23
C PHE A 274 -8.32 3.01 20.80
N LEU A 275 -9.55 2.61 20.47
CA LEU A 275 -10.21 2.96 19.22
C LEU A 275 -10.60 4.43 19.20
N ARG A 276 -10.84 4.97 18.01
CA ARG A 276 -11.46 6.28 17.87
C ARG A 276 -12.83 6.31 18.53
N LYS A 277 -13.31 7.51 18.85
CA LYS A 277 -14.67 7.69 19.40
C LYS A 277 -15.70 6.99 18.49
N ASN A 278 -16.54 6.14 19.08
CA ASN A 278 -17.60 5.34 18.45
C ASN A 278 -17.14 4.29 17.43
N GLU A 279 -15.83 4.13 17.18
CA GLU A 279 -15.33 3.24 16.11
C GLU A 279 -15.72 1.77 16.33
N GLY A 280 -15.72 1.27 17.57
CA GLY A 280 -16.14 -0.10 17.87
C GLY A 280 -17.60 -0.37 17.48
N ASP A 281 -18.49 0.57 17.80
CA ASP A 281 -19.91 0.48 17.48
C ASP A 281 -20.16 0.63 15.97
N GLU A 282 -19.40 1.51 15.30
CA GLU A 282 -19.45 1.66 13.84
C GLU A 282 -19.03 0.38 13.11
N VAL A 283 -18.00 -0.30 13.61
CA VAL A 283 -17.55 -1.58 13.02
C VAL A 283 -18.60 -2.67 13.23
N GLU A 284 -19.15 -2.79 14.43
CA GLU A 284 -20.19 -3.76 14.74
C GLU A 284 -21.45 -3.51 13.88
N ALA A 285 -21.92 -2.26 13.80
CA ALA A 285 -23.05 -1.87 12.97
C ALA A 285 -22.83 -2.13 11.48
N ALA A 286 -21.60 -1.97 10.97
CA ALA A 286 -21.30 -2.21 9.57
C ALA A 286 -21.45 -3.68 9.15
N PHE A 287 -21.41 -4.61 10.10
CA PHE A 287 -21.55 -6.04 9.85
C PHE A 287 -22.84 -6.65 10.44
N ALA A 288 -23.73 -5.84 11.03
CA ALA A 288 -24.94 -6.33 11.70
C ALA A 288 -25.89 -7.13 10.78
N ASP A 289 -25.99 -6.71 9.50
CA ASP A 289 -26.87 -7.34 8.51
C ASP A 289 -26.16 -8.40 7.65
N TRP A 290 -24.92 -8.74 7.98
CA TRP A 290 -24.14 -9.72 7.21
C TRP A 290 -24.29 -11.11 7.80
N ASP A 291 -24.31 -12.12 6.94
CA ASP A 291 -24.40 -13.53 7.33
C ASP A 291 -23.03 -14.03 7.84
N ILE A 292 -22.68 -13.63 9.08
CA ILE A 292 -21.43 -14.00 9.77
C ILE A 292 -21.65 -14.10 11.28
N HIS A 293 -20.83 -14.87 11.96
CA HIS A 293 -20.74 -14.83 13.41
C HIS A 293 -19.77 -13.72 13.85
N PHE A 294 -20.30 -12.56 14.23
CA PHE A 294 -19.52 -11.45 14.71
C PHE A 294 -19.35 -11.51 16.23
N VAL A 295 -18.11 -11.53 16.72
CA VAL A 295 -17.76 -11.58 18.13
C VAL A 295 -16.95 -10.35 18.51
N ARG A 296 -17.53 -9.40 19.25
CA ARG A 296 -16.82 -8.25 19.84
C ARG A 296 -16.29 -8.64 21.21
N VAL A 297 -14.99 -8.47 21.41
CA VAL A 297 -14.27 -8.71 22.68
C VAL A 297 -13.94 -7.37 23.29
N ASN A 298 -14.72 -6.94 24.31
CA ASN A 298 -14.41 -5.74 25.07
C ASN A 298 -13.28 -6.04 26.06
N ALA A 299 -12.08 -5.57 25.75
CA ALA A 299 -10.86 -5.86 26.51
C ALA A 299 -10.20 -4.61 27.12
N LYS A 300 -10.86 -3.44 27.08
CA LYS A 300 -10.31 -2.16 27.55
C LYS A 300 -9.64 -2.25 28.91
N ASP A 301 -10.32 -2.83 29.90
CA ASP A 301 -9.81 -2.88 31.28
C ASP A 301 -8.50 -3.66 31.40
N VAL A 302 -8.39 -4.77 30.67
CA VAL A 302 -7.16 -5.60 30.64
C VAL A 302 -6.00 -4.83 30.02
N PHE A 303 -6.23 -4.11 28.94
CA PHE A 303 -5.19 -3.32 28.29
C PHE A 303 -4.77 -2.12 29.14
N MET A 304 -5.73 -1.42 29.77
CA MET A 304 -5.44 -0.30 30.67
C MET A 304 -4.63 -0.75 31.89
N GLU A 305 -4.97 -1.89 32.51
CA GLU A 305 -4.20 -2.46 33.62
C GLU A 305 -2.76 -2.76 33.23
N LYS A 306 -2.54 -3.38 32.05
CA LYS A 306 -1.19 -3.72 31.57
C LYS A 306 -0.33 -2.52 31.18
N LEU A 307 -0.98 -1.41 30.80
CA LEU A 307 -0.31 -0.17 30.39
C LEU A 307 -0.15 0.84 31.53
N HIS A 308 -0.65 0.52 32.72
CA HIS A 308 -0.49 1.38 33.89
C HIS A 308 0.99 1.66 34.19
N GLY A 309 1.36 2.94 34.29
CA GLY A 309 2.74 3.39 34.50
C GLY A 309 3.68 3.24 33.32
N VAL A 310 3.17 2.84 32.12
CA VAL A 310 3.99 2.67 30.92
C VAL A 310 3.95 3.94 30.08
N SER A 311 5.13 4.57 29.92
CA SER A 311 5.29 5.79 29.11
C SER A 311 6.19 5.60 27.87
N ASP A 312 6.96 4.52 27.81
CA ASP A 312 7.83 4.23 26.67
C ASP A 312 7.03 3.72 25.46
N PRO A 313 7.18 4.32 24.28
CA PRO A 313 6.38 3.99 23.10
C PRO A 313 6.53 2.54 22.62
N GLU A 314 7.76 2.02 22.60
CA GLU A 314 8.01 0.66 22.14
C GLU A 314 7.44 -0.37 23.12
N ARG A 315 7.52 -0.08 24.41
CA ARG A 315 6.90 -0.93 25.42
C ARG A 315 5.37 -0.91 25.35
N LYS A 316 4.74 0.26 25.07
CA LYS A 316 3.30 0.34 24.78
C LYS A 316 2.92 -0.57 23.61
N ARG A 317 3.62 -0.43 22.47
CA ARG A 317 3.39 -1.22 21.25
C ARG A 317 3.50 -2.72 21.52
N LYS A 318 4.53 -3.14 22.25
CA LYS A 318 4.77 -4.54 22.59
C LYS A 318 3.66 -5.12 23.46
N ILE A 319 3.30 -4.43 24.55
CA ILE A 319 2.23 -4.87 25.47
C ILE A 319 0.90 -4.98 24.72
N ILE A 320 0.54 -3.96 23.91
CA ILE A 320 -0.71 -3.96 23.16
C ILE A 320 -0.73 -5.11 22.16
N GLY A 321 0.38 -5.35 21.44
CA GLY A 321 0.48 -6.47 20.51
C GLY A 321 0.31 -7.83 21.18
N GLU A 322 1.00 -8.06 22.31
CA GLU A 322 0.90 -9.32 23.06
C GLU A 322 -0.50 -9.56 23.63
N GLU A 323 -1.11 -8.55 24.26
CA GLU A 323 -2.44 -8.70 24.85
C GLU A 323 -3.54 -8.85 23.77
N PHE A 324 -3.36 -8.21 22.60
CA PHE A 324 -4.27 -8.42 21.47
C PHE A 324 -4.28 -9.89 21.04
N ILE A 325 -3.11 -10.50 20.87
CA ILE A 325 -2.99 -11.91 20.52
C ILE A 325 -3.63 -12.79 21.59
N ARG A 326 -3.34 -12.53 22.87
CA ARG A 326 -3.93 -13.31 23.99
C ARG A 326 -5.45 -13.17 24.07
N ALA A 327 -5.99 -11.96 23.81
CA ALA A 327 -7.44 -11.76 23.78
C ALA A 327 -8.09 -12.54 22.63
N PHE A 328 -7.48 -12.48 21.45
CA PHE A 328 -7.92 -13.25 20.28
C PHE A 328 -7.88 -14.76 20.54
N GLU A 329 -6.78 -15.27 21.11
CA GLU A 329 -6.63 -16.69 21.43
C GLU A 329 -7.69 -17.20 22.42
N ARG A 330 -7.98 -16.40 23.47
CA ARG A 330 -9.02 -16.77 24.44
C ARG A 330 -10.38 -16.95 23.78
N GLU A 331 -10.73 -16.09 22.84
CA GLU A 331 -12.01 -16.18 22.14
C GLU A 331 -12.01 -17.30 21.09
N ALA A 332 -10.92 -17.46 20.34
CA ALA A 332 -10.76 -18.54 19.37
C ALA A 332 -10.91 -19.93 20.04
N LYS A 333 -10.39 -20.11 21.25
CA LYS A 333 -10.56 -21.35 22.03
C LYS A 333 -12.03 -21.66 22.38
N LYS A 334 -12.86 -20.64 22.60
CA LYS A 334 -14.29 -20.81 22.89
C LYS A 334 -15.08 -21.30 21.66
N ILE A 335 -14.62 -20.91 20.45
CA ILE A 335 -15.24 -21.31 19.18
C ILE A 335 -14.99 -22.80 18.89
N GLY A 336 -13.89 -23.35 19.42
CA GLY A 336 -13.49 -24.74 19.23
C GLY A 336 -12.71 -24.95 17.94
N GLN A 337 -12.89 -26.12 17.30
CA GLN A 337 -12.13 -26.46 16.09
C GLN A 337 -12.48 -25.56 14.91
N VAL A 338 -11.45 -24.97 14.32
CA VAL A 338 -11.50 -24.11 13.13
C VAL A 338 -10.65 -24.76 12.04
N ASP A 339 -11.16 -24.81 10.80
CA ASP A 339 -10.45 -25.45 9.70
C ASP A 339 -9.55 -24.47 8.94
N TYR A 340 -9.95 -23.20 8.84
CA TYR A 340 -9.24 -22.19 8.08
C TYR A 340 -9.10 -20.89 8.86
N PHE A 341 -7.90 -20.32 8.81
CA PHE A 341 -7.63 -18.98 9.32
C PHE A 341 -7.47 -17.99 8.17
N VAL A 342 -7.96 -16.76 8.34
CA VAL A 342 -7.91 -15.73 7.28
C VAL A 342 -6.99 -14.61 7.66
N GLN A 343 -6.14 -14.24 6.71
CA GLN A 343 -5.25 -13.08 6.81
C GLN A 343 -5.55 -12.05 5.71
N GLY A 344 -5.55 -10.77 6.09
CA GLY A 344 -5.74 -9.66 5.17
C GLY A 344 -4.45 -9.21 4.48
N THR A 345 -3.58 -10.14 4.10
CA THR A 345 -2.35 -9.86 3.34
C THR A 345 -2.70 -9.24 1.99
N ILE A 346 -1.99 -8.19 1.59
CA ILE A 346 -2.14 -7.53 0.29
C ILE A 346 -0.85 -7.65 -0.54
N TYR A 347 -0.92 -7.33 -1.83
CA TYR A 347 0.18 -7.57 -2.77
C TYR A 347 1.51 -6.87 -2.40
N PRO A 348 1.55 -5.62 -1.93
CA PRO A 348 2.79 -5.01 -1.44
C PRO A 348 3.47 -5.79 -0.32
N ASP A 349 2.70 -6.36 0.62
CA ASP A 349 3.25 -7.18 1.71
C ASP A 349 3.98 -8.43 1.17
N VAL A 350 3.48 -8.98 0.05
CA VAL A 350 4.08 -10.15 -0.63
C VAL A 350 5.39 -9.79 -1.32
N ILE A 351 5.42 -8.66 -2.03
CA ILE A 351 6.62 -8.21 -2.75
C ILE A 351 7.74 -7.89 -1.76
N GLU A 352 7.44 -7.14 -0.70
CA GLU A 352 8.40 -6.77 0.34
C GLU A 352 8.98 -7.98 1.08
N SER A 353 8.17 -9.04 1.27
CA SER A 353 8.65 -10.27 1.92
C SER A 353 9.50 -11.15 1.02
N GLY A 354 9.44 -11.00 -0.30
CA GLY A 354 10.19 -11.77 -1.30
C GLY A 354 11.49 -11.13 -1.79
N SER A 355 11.72 -9.84 -1.50
CA SER A 355 12.82 -9.06 -2.08
C SER A 355 13.99 -8.83 -1.12
N GLY A 356 14.65 -9.86 -0.58
CA GLY A 356 15.89 -9.66 0.18
C GLY A 356 16.28 -10.82 1.09
N ASP A 357 17.51 -10.77 1.64
CA ASP A 357 18.04 -11.67 2.66
C ASP A 357 17.14 -11.79 3.92
N ALA A 358 16.19 -10.90 4.07
CA ALA A 358 15.13 -10.94 5.08
C ALA A 358 14.19 -12.16 4.93
N ALA A 359 14.07 -12.74 3.74
CA ALA A 359 13.27 -13.96 3.51
C ALA A 359 13.92 -15.21 4.16
N VAL A 360 15.25 -15.22 4.24
CA VAL A 360 16.01 -16.34 4.86
C VAL A 360 15.99 -16.25 6.39
N ILE A 361 15.95 -15.03 6.95
CA ILE A 361 15.90 -14.83 8.42
C ILE A 361 14.49 -15.15 8.97
N LYS A 362 13.44 -15.07 8.14
CA LYS A 362 12.06 -15.37 8.57
C LYS A 362 11.71 -16.86 8.66
N SER A 363 12.53 -17.75 8.10
CA SER A 363 12.26 -19.20 8.11
C SER A 363 12.68 -19.92 9.41
N HIS A 364 13.43 -19.29 10.31
CA HIS A 364 14.02 -19.95 11.47
C HIS A 364 13.61 -19.41 12.85
N HIS A 365 12.75 -18.41 12.92
CA HIS A 365 12.20 -17.97 14.20
C HIS A 365 10.67 -18.07 14.18
N ASN A 366 10.22 -19.19 14.69
CA ASN A 366 8.87 -19.42 15.20
C ASN A 366 8.62 -18.37 16.30
N VAL A 367 8.14 -17.19 15.94
CA VAL A 367 7.83 -16.13 16.90
C VAL A 367 6.36 -15.83 16.85
N GLY A 368 5.72 -16.28 17.90
CA GLY A 368 4.48 -15.88 18.48
C GLY A 368 3.66 -14.81 17.77
N GLY A 369 2.71 -15.25 16.97
CA GLY A 369 1.75 -14.39 16.31
C GLY A 369 0.54 -15.15 15.81
N LEU A 370 0.66 -16.45 15.66
CA LEU A 370 -0.48 -17.36 15.52
C LEU A 370 -0.61 -18.15 16.82
N PRO A 371 -1.84 -18.42 17.27
CA PRO A 371 -2.08 -19.22 18.44
C PRO A 371 -1.44 -20.61 18.30
N ASP A 372 -0.53 -20.98 19.17
CA ASP A 372 0.03 -22.35 19.24
C ASP A 372 -1.04 -23.44 19.46
N TYR A 373 -2.29 -23.04 19.64
CA TYR A 373 -3.41 -23.89 20.03
C TYR A 373 -4.55 -23.97 19.02
N VAL A 374 -4.50 -23.22 17.90
CA VAL A 374 -5.51 -23.35 16.83
C VAL A 374 -4.91 -24.18 15.72
N ASP A 375 -5.23 -25.46 15.73
CA ASP A 375 -4.85 -26.40 14.68
C ASP A 375 -5.79 -26.19 13.49
N PHE A 376 -5.38 -25.34 12.53
CA PHE A 376 -6.10 -25.10 11.29
C PHE A 376 -5.39 -25.76 10.11
N LYS A 377 -6.17 -26.20 9.12
CA LYS A 377 -5.66 -26.91 7.95
C LYS A 377 -4.81 -26.01 7.05
N GLU A 378 -5.25 -24.75 6.88
CA GLU A 378 -4.62 -23.80 5.95
C GLU A 378 -5.01 -22.35 6.25
N ILE A 379 -4.14 -21.43 5.80
CA ILE A 379 -4.41 -19.98 5.82
C ILE A 379 -5.01 -19.57 4.47
N ILE A 380 -6.07 -18.76 4.51
CA ILE A 380 -6.68 -18.14 3.34
C ILE A 380 -6.27 -16.66 3.30
N GLU A 381 -5.66 -16.23 2.21
CA GLU A 381 -5.23 -14.84 1.98
C GLU A 381 -5.98 -14.26 0.77
N PRO A 382 -7.23 -13.85 0.93
CA PRO A 382 -8.10 -13.54 -0.20
C PRO A 382 -7.75 -12.23 -0.91
N LEU A 383 -6.89 -11.40 -0.34
CA LEU A 383 -6.48 -10.11 -0.89
C LEU A 383 -5.03 -10.08 -1.36
N ARG A 384 -4.33 -11.23 -1.31
CA ARG A 384 -2.89 -11.35 -1.56
C ARG A 384 -2.43 -10.82 -2.92
N LEU A 385 -3.30 -10.82 -3.91
CA LEU A 385 -3.02 -10.36 -5.27
C LEU A 385 -3.36 -8.89 -5.51
N LEU A 386 -3.91 -8.18 -4.52
CA LEU A 386 -4.48 -6.84 -4.68
C LEU A 386 -3.60 -5.75 -4.07
N PHE A 387 -3.48 -4.63 -4.78
CA PHE A 387 -3.00 -3.38 -4.20
C PHE A 387 -4.06 -2.74 -3.31
N LYS A 388 -3.66 -1.80 -2.46
CA LYS A 388 -4.56 -1.15 -1.48
C LYS A 388 -5.77 -0.45 -2.10
N ASP A 389 -5.58 0.19 -3.25
CA ASP A 389 -6.65 0.85 -4.00
C ASP A 389 -7.61 -0.16 -4.65
N GLU A 390 -7.09 -1.31 -5.11
CA GLU A 390 -7.91 -2.43 -5.60
C GLU A 390 -8.75 -3.04 -4.47
N VAL A 391 -8.16 -3.21 -3.27
CA VAL A 391 -8.91 -3.66 -2.08
C VAL A 391 -10.06 -2.73 -1.76
N ARG A 392 -9.85 -1.41 -1.85
CA ARG A 392 -10.93 -0.43 -1.64
C ARG A 392 -12.02 -0.55 -2.69
N ARG A 393 -11.66 -0.64 -3.98
CA ARG A 393 -12.64 -0.84 -5.07
C ARG A 393 -13.39 -2.16 -4.92
N LEU A 394 -12.70 -3.22 -4.50
CA LEU A 394 -13.33 -4.51 -4.17
C LEU A 394 -14.34 -4.37 -3.03
N GLY A 395 -13.99 -3.61 -1.98
CA GLY A 395 -14.91 -3.34 -0.86
C GLY A 395 -16.22 -2.69 -1.32
N ILE A 396 -16.13 -1.69 -2.20
CA ILE A 396 -17.31 -1.05 -2.81
C ILE A 396 -18.12 -2.06 -3.64
N ALA A 397 -17.46 -2.84 -4.51
CA ALA A 397 -18.10 -3.87 -5.32
C ALA A 397 -18.80 -4.96 -4.47
N LEU A 398 -18.31 -5.22 -3.27
CA LEU A 398 -18.93 -6.15 -2.32
C LEU A 398 -20.08 -5.54 -1.52
N GLY A 399 -20.27 -4.22 -1.56
CA GLY A 399 -21.36 -3.50 -0.88
C GLY A 399 -21.00 -2.90 0.48
N LEU A 400 -19.71 -2.78 0.81
CA LEU A 400 -19.28 -2.01 1.98
C LEU A 400 -19.50 -0.51 1.76
N SER A 401 -19.81 0.21 2.84
CA SER A 401 -20.01 1.66 2.76
C SER A 401 -18.71 2.39 2.39
N GLU A 402 -18.84 3.50 1.66
CA GLU A 402 -17.69 4.36 1.35
C GLU A 402 -16.96 4.83 2.60
N THR A 403 -17.69 5.15 3.66
CA THR A 403 -17.11 5.58 4.94
C THR A 403 -16.15 4.53 5.52
N LEU A 404 -16.49 3.23 5.43
CA LEU A 404 -15.63 2.16 5.90
C LEU A 404 -14.44 1.92 4.98
N VAL A 405 -14.68 1.89 3.67
CA VAL A 405 -13.68 1.57 2.64
C VAL A 405 -12.61 2.67 2.52
N TRP A 406 -13.03 3.93 2.65
CA TRP A 406 -12.11 5.07 2.54
C TRP A 406 -11.59 5.57 3.89
N ARG A 407 -11.85 4.85 4.95
CA ARG A 407 -11.26 5.15 6.26
C ARG A 407 -9.76 5.32 6.14
N GLN A 408 -9.23 6.40 6.72
CA GLN A 408 -7.78 6.65 6.75
C GLN A 408 -7.05 5.57 7.57
N PRO A 409 -5.74 5.34 7.32
CA PRO A 409 -4.94 4.42 8.11
C PRO A 409 -5.04 4.71 9.60
N PHE A 410 -5.12 3.64 10.39
CA PHE A 410 -5.10 3.72 11.84
C PHE A 410 -4.09 2.72 12.39
N PRO A 411 -3.21 3.11 13.31
CA PRO A 411 -2.19 2.22 13.83
C PRO A 411 -2.81 1.11 14.69
N GLY A 412 -2.19 -0.08 14.69
CA GLY A 412 -2.65 -1.21 15.50
C GLY A 412 -2.81 -0.88 16.99
N PRO A 413 -1.87 -0.16 17.62
CA PRO A 413 -2.02 0.29 19.01
C PRO A 413 -3.09 1.36 19.23
N GLY A 414 -3.75 1.83 18.19
CA GLY A 414 -4.80 2.82 18.27
C GLY A 414 -4.31 4.18 18.80
N LEU A 415 -5.16 4.85 19.56
CA LEU A 415 -4.85 6.14 20.16
C LEU A 415 -3.79 6.07 21.28
N ALA A 416 -3.42 4.88 21.73
CA ALA A 416 -2.41 4.70 22.76
C ALA A 416 -1.04 5.33 22.40
N ILE A 417 -0.67 5.34 21.11
CA ILE A 417 0.57 5.98 20.61
C ILE A 417 0.37 7.43 20.16
N ARG A 418 -0.78 7.98 20.44
CA ARG A 418 -1.11 9.41 20.25
C ARG A 418 -1.34 10.12 21.57
N ILE A 419 -1.14 9.42 22.70
CA ILE A 419 -1.04 9.97 24.05
C ILE A 419 0.41 9.90 24.48
N ILE A 420 1.10 11.03 24.47
CA ILE A 420 2.51 11.08 24.87
C ILE A 420 2.63 10.79 26.37
N GLY A 421 3.48 9.83 26.73
CA GLY A 421 3.66 9.38 28.10
C GLY A 421 2.60 8.37 28.58
N GLU A 422 2.30 8.34 29.87
CA GLU A 422 1.35 7.39 30.45
C GLU A 422 -0.09 7.61 29.97
N ILE A 423 -0.79 6.51 29.69
CA ILE A 423 -2.20 6.50 29.24
C ILE A 423 -3.09 6.44 30.49
N THR A 424 -4.09 7.31 30.54
CA THR A 424 -5.17 7.28 31.55
C THR A 424 -6.52 7.38 30.84
N ASP A 425 -7.60 6.95 31.53
CA ASP A 425 -8.95 7.09 30.98
C ASP A 425 -9.30 8.55 30.64
N GLU A 426 -8.91 9.50 31.49
CA GLU A 426 -9.10 10.93 31.26
C GLU A 426 -8.42 11.39 29.97
N LYS A 427 -7.14 11.05 29.79
CA LYS A 427 -6.37 11.43 28.58
C LYS A 427 -6.94 10.79 27.32
N LEU A 428 -7.40 9.55 27.44
CA LEU A 428 -8.01 8.82 26.33
C LEU A 428 -9.32 9.48 25.89
N GLU A 429 -10.20 9.83 26.83
CA GLU A 429 -11.46 10.55 26.55
C GLU A 429 -11.20 11.89 25.87
N ILE A 430 -10.28 12.69 26.44
CA ILE A 430 -9.87 13.98 25.86
C ILE A 430 -9.40 13.81 24.41
N LEU A 431 -8.54 12.82 24.14
CA LEU A 431 -8.01 12.60 22.81
C LEU A 431 -9.07 12.08 21.85
N GLN A 432 -9.96 11.20 22.29
CA GLN A 432 -11.08 10.71 21.48
C GLN A 432 -11.99 11.84 21.02
N ASP A 433 -12.32 12.76 21.91
CA ASP A 433 -13.16 13.92 21.60
C ASP A 433 -12.45 14.89 20.64
N ALA A 434 -11.20 15.22 20.91
CA ALA A 434 -10.42 16.13 20.08
C ALA A 434 -10.16 15.57 18.67
N ASP A 435 -9.81 14.27 18.56
CA ASP A 435 -9.62 13.60 17.28
C ASP A 435 -10.93 13.52 16.48
N TYR A 436 -12.05 13.29 17.16
CA TYR A 436 -13.38 13.29 16.53
C TYR A 436 -13.70 14.66 15.93
N ILE A 437 -13.53 15.76 16.67
CA ILE A 437 -13.76 17.13 16.20
C ILE A 437 -12.89 17.43 14.98
N PHE A 438 -11.60 17.11 15.06
CA PHE A 438 -10.69 17.37 13.95
C PHE A 438 -11.10 16.62 12.68
N ARG A 439 -11.42 15.34 12.80
CA ARG A 439 -11.87 14.53 11.66
C ARG A 439 -13.18 15.02 11.08
N GLU A 440 -14.11 15.43 11.92
CA GLU A 440 -15.41 15.96 11.50
C GLU A 440 -15.26 17.25 10.70
N GLU A 441 -14.44 18.20 11.16
CA GLU A 441 -14.24 19.47 10.45
C GLU A 441 -13.45 19.29 9.14
N ILE A 442 -12.47 18.38 9.08
CA ILE A 442 -11.80 18.02 7.83
C ILE A 442 -12.79 17.46 6.82
N ALA A 443 -13.70 16.58 7.24
CA ALA A 443 -14.73 16.01 6.37
C ALA A 443 -15.75 17.08 5.91
N LYS A 444 -16.22 17.98 6.79
CA LYS A 444 -17.10 19.10 6.43
C LYS A 444 -16.46 20.05 5.41
N ALA A 445 -15.15 20.23 5.50
CA ALA A 445 -14.38 21.03 4.55
C ALA A 445 -14.10 20.29 3.20
N GLY A 446 -14.51 19.03 3.05
CA GLY A 446 -14.26 18.22 1.84
C GLY A 446 -12.79 17.86 1.63
N LEU A 447 -11.97 17.86 2.69
CA LEU A 447 -10.53 17.61 2.64
C LEU A 447 -10.16 16.16 2.98
N ASP A 448 -11.11 15.34 3.40
CA ASP A 448 -10.92 13.96 3.85
C ASP A 448 -10.34 13.01 2.80
N ARG A 449 -10.49 13.35 1.51
CA ARG A 449 -9.91 12.59 0.38
C ARG A 449 -8.55 13.11 -0.07
N SER A 450 -8.27 14.40 0.16
CA SER A 450 -7.03 15.04 -0.26
C SER A 450 -5.92 14.93 0.78
N ILE A 451 -6.26 14.82 2.07
CA ILE A 451 -5.32 14.61 3.17
C ILE A 451 -5.26 13.11 3.50
N HIS A 452 -4.11 12.49 3.28
CA HIS A 452 -3.97 11.03 3.36
C HIS A 452 -4.03 10.47 4.78
N GLN A 453 -3.54 11.25 5.77
CA GLN A 453 -3.68 10.92 7.18
C GLN A 453 -3.73 12.21 8.01
N TYR A 454 -4.67 12.28 8.95
CA TYR A 454 -4.84 13.42 9.86
C TYR A 454 -5.40 12.93 11.19
N PHE A 455 -4.89 13.47 12.29
CA PHE A 455 -5.23 13.04 13.64
C PHE A 455 -4.77 14.06 14.69
N ALA A 456 -5.30 13.92 15.89
CA ALA A 456 -4.89 14.64 17.07
C ALA A 456 -3.88 13.83 17.90
N VAL A 457 -2.98 14.53 18.60
CA VAL A 457 -2.01 13.96 19.55
C VAL A 457 -2.11 14.72 20.86
N LEU A 458 -2.38 14.02 21.95
CA LEU A 458 -2.36 14.61 23.28
C LEU A 458 -0.93 14.61 23.81
N THR A 459 -0.32 15.80 23.82
CA THR A 459 1.03 15.96 24.37
C THR A 459 0.97 15.91 25.90
N ASN A 460 2.08 15.56 26.52
CA ASN A 460 2.17 15.65 27.99
C ASN A 460 2.55 17.07 28.45
N MET A 461 2.63 18.02 27.52
CA MET A 461 2.96 19.41 27.78
C MET A 461 1.74 20.14 28.30
N ARG A 462 1.92 20.90 29.38
CA ARG A 462 0.90 21.81 29.91
C ARG A 462 1.30 23.26 29.65
N SER A 463 0.34 24.09 29.41
CA SER A 463 0.53 25.53 29.15
C SER A 463 -0.40 26.37 29.99
N VAL A 464 0.01 27.61 30.25
CA VAL A 464 -0.85 28.60 30.91
C VAL A 464 -1.87 29.07 29.92
N GLY A 465 -3.13 29.10 30.33
CA GLY A 465 -4.26 29.70 29.63
C GLY A 465 -5.01 30.69 30.51
N VAL A 466 -5.89 31.45 29.92
CA VAL A 466 -6.88 32.30 30.61
C VAL A 466 -8.25 31.92 30.07
N MET A 467 -9.08 31.36 30.93
CA MET A 467 -10.44 30.98 30.59
C MET A 467 -11.40 31.67 31.57
N GLY A 468 -12.21 32.58 31.06
CA GLY A 468 -12.93 33.54 31.89
C GLY A 468 -11.94 34.42 32.66
N ASP A 469 -12.19 34.67 33.95
CA ASP A 469 -11.34 35.47 34.83
C ASP A 469 -10.23 34.69 35.54
N GLY A 470 -10.08 33.37 35.23
CA GLY A 470 -9.16 32.48 35.90
C GLY A 470 -7.98 32.03 35.01
N ARG A 471 -6.80 31.86 35.63
CA ARG A 471 -5.68 31.15 34.99
C ARG A 471 -5.96 29.65 34.99
N THR A 472 -5.74 29.02 33.85
CA THR A 472 -5.74 27.57 33.68
C THR A 472 -4.34 27.04 33.41
N TYR A 473 -4.12 25.76 33.70
CA TYR A 473 -2.86 25.07 33.42
C TYR A 473 -3.16 23.70 32.83
N ASP A 474 -3.50 23.69 31.54
CA ASP A 474 -4.10 22.57 30.85
C ASP A 474 -3.20 22.03 29.74
N TYR A 475 -3.61 20.93 29.10
CA TYR A 475 -2.85 20.27 28.06
C TYR A 475 -2.74 21.10 26.78
N THR A 476 -1.63 20.92 26.10
CA THR A 476 -1.44 21.31 24.71
C THR A 476 -1.72 20.11 23.82
N LEU A 477 -2.62 20.29 22.86
CA LEU A 477 -2.96 19.31 21.85
C LEU A 477 -2.25 19.64 20.53
N ALA A 478 -1.64 18.64 19.89
CA ALA A 478 -1.07 18.79 18.56
C ALA A 478 -2.01 18.19 17.51
N LEU A 479 -2.16 18.89 16.40
CA LEU A 479 -2.83 18.40 15.20
C LEU A 479 -1.77 18.01 14.17
N ARG A 480 -1.92 16.86 13.53
CA ARG A 480 -1.06 16.37 12.47
C ARG A 480 -1.89 16.07 11.24
N GLY A 481 -1.54 16.65 10.09
CA GLY A 481 -2.10 16.31 8.79
C GLY A 481 -0.99 16.13 7.78
N VAL A 482 -1.02 15.06 6.97
CA VAL A 482 0.01 14.77 5.98
C VAL A 482 -0.57 14.37 4.63
N THR A 483 0.13 14.79 3.58
CA THR A 483 -0.06 14.33 2.21
C THR A 483 1.14 13.47 1.80
N THR A 484 0.85 12.35 1.15
CA THR A 484 1.87 11.37 0.77
C THR A 484 1.38 10.50 -0.37
N THR A 485 2.27 9.89 -1.13
CA THR A 485 1.94 8.90 -2.17
C THR A 485 2.21 7.47 -1.73
N ASP A 486 3.22 7.26 -0.90
CA ASP A 486 3.76 5.94 -0.56
C ASP A 486 3.99 5.71 0.95
N PHE A 487 3.75 6.71 1.80
CA PHE A 487 4.05 6.73 3.23
C PHE A 487 5.55 6.60 3.58
N MET A 488 6.43 6.51 2.59
CA MET A 488 7.89 6.56 2.79
C MET A 488 8.32 8.01 3.03
N THR A 489 7.81 8.90 2.21
CA THR A 489 7.96 10.35 2.35
C THR A 489 6.59 10.99 2.55
N ALA A 490 6.52 12.09 3.29
CA ALA A 490 5.29 12.85 3.49
C ALA A 490 5.58 14.34 3.68
N ASP A 491 4.74 15.17 3.10
CA ASP A 491 4.68 16.60 3.40
C ASP A 491 3.53 16.88 4.38
N PHE A 492 3.60 17.96 5.15
CA PHE A 492 2.47 18.37 5.96
C PHE A 492 1.33 18.88 5.05
N ALA A 493 0.10 18.59 5.41
CA ALA A 493 -1.06 19.06 4.68
C ALA A 493 -1.27 20.56 4.94
N ARG A 494 -1.48 21.32 3.88
CA ARG A 494 -1.78 22.77 3.98
C ARG A 494 -3.26 22.95 4.20
N ILE A 495 -3.70 22.67 5.45
CA ILE A 495 -5.09 22.85 5.86
C ILE A 495 -5.40 24.35 5.87
N PRO A 496 -6.52 24.82 5.29
CA PRO A 496 -6.92 26.22 5.35
C PRO A 496 -7.00 26.73 6.78
N TYR A 497 -6.52 27.96 7.02
CA TYR A 497 -6.50 28.53 8.37
C TYR A 497 -7.91 28.63 8.99
N GLU A 498 -8.92 28.85 8.20
CA GLU A 498 -10.32 28.95 8.64
C GLU A 498 -10.82 27.61 9.21
N VAL A 499 -10.34 26.48 8.64
CA VAL A 499 -10.63 25.14 9.16
C VAL A 499 -9.88 24.92 10.47
N LEU A 500 -8.59 25.28 10.53
CA LEU A 500 -7.79 25.16 11.75
C LEU A 500 -8.32 26.04 12.87
N GLU A 501 -8.79 27.25 12.57
CA GLU A 501 -9.45 28.16 13.52
C GLU A 501 -10.70 27.52 14.11
N THR A 502 -11.58 26.98 13.25
CA THR A 502 -12.80 26.29 13.67
C THR A 502 -12.50 25.08 14.54
N VAL A 503 -11.53 24.23 14.12
CA VAL A 503 -11.08 23.05 14.87
C VAL A 503 -10.55 23.47 16.25
N SER A 504 -9.68 24.47 16.30
CA SER A 504 -9.08 24.95 17.55
C SER A 504 -10.14 25.51 18.50
N ALA A 505 -11.05 26.32 17.98
CA ALA A 505 -12.16 26.91 18.79
C ALA A 505 -13.06 25.80 19.34
N ARG A 506 -13.45 24.84 18.53
CA ARG A 506 -14.28 23.70 18.97
C ARG A 506 -13.59 22.85 20.02
N ILE A 507 -12.31 22.47 19.79
CA ILE A 507 -11.55 21.65 20.74
C ILE A 507 -11.44 22.33 22.09
N VAL A 508 -11.08 23.61 22.13
CA VAL A 508 -10.95 24.36 23.40
C VAL A 508 -12.29 24.52 24.14
N ASN A 509 -13.39 24.61 23.40
CA ASN A 509 -14.72 24.81 24.01
C ASN A 509 -15.42 23.47 24.36
N GLU A 510 -15.21 22.42 23.60
CA GLU A 510 -15.94 21.16 23.75
C GLU A 510 -15.12 20.09 24.51
N CYS A 511 -13.78 20.12 24.44
CA CYS A 511 -12.91 19.18 25.18
C CYS A 511 -12.45 19.78 26.52
N LYS A 512 -12.50 18.98 27.58
CA LYS A 512 -11.99 19.37 28.89
C LYS A 512 -10.46 19.44 28.88
N CYS A 513 -9.89 20.28 29.75
CA CYS A 513 -8.48 20.34 30.06
C CYS A 513 -7.55 20.60 28.86
N ILE A 514 -8.01 21.24 27.79
CA ILE A 514 -7.20 21.74 26.67
C ILE A 514 -7.32 23.26 26.60
N ASN A 515 -6.18 23.95 26.64
CA ASN A 515 -6.16 25.42 26.49
C ASN A 515 -5.26 25.88 25.33
N ARG A 516 -4.64 24.93 24.60
CA ARG A 516 -3.77 25.26 23.46
C ARG A 516 -3.80 24.16 22.39
N VAL A 517 -3.96 24.58 21.15
CA VAL A 517 -3.88 23.71 19.97
C VAL A 517 -2.70 24.19 19.10
N VAL A 518 -1.87 23.26 18.63
CA VAL A 518 -0.75 23.52 17.73
C VAL A 518 -0.85 22.62 16.49
N TYR A 519 -0.29 23.08 15.36
CA TYR A 519 -0.27 22.28 14.13
C TYR A 519 1.17 21.89 13.78
N ASP A 520 1.42 20.60 13.55
CA ASP A 520 2.74 20.08 13.20
C ASP A 520 3.00 20.21 11.69
N VAL A 521 3.96 21.07 11.32
CA VAL A 521 4.36 21.39 9.94
C VAL A 521 5.64 20.66 9.50
N THR A 522 6.05 19.61 10.22
CA THR A 522 7.28 18.89 9.93
C THR A 522 7.07 17.84 8.84
N THR A 523 7.98 17.75 7.89
CA THR A 523 7.99 16.74 6.81
C THR A 523 8.52 15.38 7.30
N LYS A 524 8.25 14.34 6.55
CA LYS A 524 8.90 13.02 6.72
C LYS A 524 9.78 12.72 5.50
N PRO A 525 11.11 12.57 5.63
CA PRO A 525 11.91 12.87 6.83
C PRO A 525 11.96 14.37 7.13
N PRO A 526 12.49 14.85 8.30
CA PRO A 526 13.13 14.05 9.36
C PRO A 526 12.16 13.43 10.36
N ALA A 527 10.94 13.95 10.51
CA ALA A 527 9.96 13.37 11.43
C ALA A 527 9.33 12.08 10.87
N THR A 528 8.64 11.34 11.73
CA THR A 528 7.70 10.28 11.34
C THR A 528 6.29 10.86 11.14
N ILE A 529 5.34 10.06 10.66
CA ILE A 529 3.94 10.48 10.59
C ILE A 529 3.32 10.43 11.98
N GLU A 530 3.39 9.27 12.66
CA GLU A 530 2.98 9.15 14.06
C GLU A 530 4.05 9.76 14.98
N TRP A 531 3.66 10.23 16.16
CA TRP A 531 4.56 10.87 17.12
C TRP A 531 5.25 9.87 18.07
N GLU A 532 4.59 8.72 18.35
CA GLU A 532 5.16 7.60 19.11
C GLU A 532 5.17 6.29 18.33
#